data_491fa3d074ebb8274591f65a92196085
#
_entry.id   491fa3d074ebb8274591f65a92196085
#
_cell.length_a   1.000
_cell.length_b   1.000
_cell.length_c   1.000
_cell.angle_alpha   90.00
_cell.angle_beta   90.00
_cell.angle_gamma   90.00
#
_symmetry.space_group_name_H-M   'P 1'
#
loop_
_entity.id
_entity.type
_entity.pdbx_description
1 polymer ?
#
loop_
_entity_poly.entity_id
_entity_poly.type
_entity_poly.pdbx_seq_one_letter_code
_entity_poly.pdbx_strand_id
1 'polypeptide(L)'
;MLLILLAALAGAAIVWLPAALLLRLLHRRSITLNVCVLLVATVLAMLAGVLAVAEGMFISPHDLQVLLVVVPLSGLVSLGIGGWVAWRLARSAMWAADARERERQVEASRRDLVAWVSHDLRTPLAGMRAMAEALEDGVVSDPATVAEYHRRIRTGTDRMAALVDDLFELSRINAGALQLAPVDVPLGEVVSDAVAAAAPVAAARGVRLLAEGEWPVVRAGERELSRIVANLVLNAVRYTPPAGTVTVTGGRDAEGGWLAVDDTCGGIAEPDLPRVFDVAFRGAKARTPDADGGGGGLGLAIVAGLVDAHGGRVDVANTAAGCRFEVHLPAAPA
;
A
#
# COMPACT_ATOMS: atom_id res chain seq x y z
N MET A 1 -13.35 -13.99 -66.21
CA MET A 1 -13.06 -13.03 -65.16
C MET A 1 -14.04 -13.12 -63.99
N LEU A 2 -15.35 -13.09 -64.20
CA LEU A 2 -16.35 -13.16 -63.13
C LEU A 2 -16.29 -14.47 -62.34
N LEU A 3 -16.11 -15.62 -63.02
CA LEU A 3 -16.02 -16.95 -62.41
C LEU A 3 -14.78 -17.09 -61.51
N ILE A 4 -13.64 -16.52 -61.89
CA ILE A 4 -12.38 -16.53 -61.11
C ILE A 4 -12.54 -15.68 -59.87
N LEU A 5 -13.17 -14.51 -59.97
CA LEU A 5 -13.50 -13.65 -58.84
C LEU A 5 -14.44 -14.36 -57.81
N LEU A 6 -15.46 -15.06 -58.33
CA LEU A 6 -16.37 -15.82 -57.48
C LEU A 6 -15.70 -17.00 -56.79
N ALA A 7 -14.78 -17.69 -57.48
CA ALA A 7 -14.00 -18.79 -56.87
C ALA A 7 -13.06 -18.30 -55.76
N ALA A 8 -12.37 -17.17 -55.97
CA ALA A 8 -11.52 -16.57 -54.95
C ALA A 8 -12.30 -16.11 -53.70
N LEU A 9 -13.47 -15.47 -53.91
CA LEU A 9 -14.35 -15.05 -52.81
C LEU A 9 -14.93 -16.27 -52.04
N ALA A 10 -15.31 -17.33 -52.74
CA ALA A 10 -15.81 -18.54 -52.10
C ALA A 10 -14.72 -19.22 -51.28
N GLY A 11 -13.48 -19.35 -51.79
CA GLY A 11 -12.33 -19.88 -51.06
C GLY A 11 -12.02 -19.09 -49.80
N ALA A 12 -12.00 -17.76 -49.90
CA ALA A 12 -11.79 -16.90 -48.73
C ALA A 12 -12.93 -17.00 -47.69
N ALA A 13 -14.17 -17.11 -48.11
CA ALA A 13 -15.34 -17.21 -47.23
C ALA A 13 -15.36 -18.51 -46.42
N ILE A 14 -14.90 -19.61 -47.00
CA ILE A 14 -14.77 -20.92 -46.29
C ILE A 14 -13.86 -20.84 -45.06
N VAL A 15 -12.84 -19.99 -45.10
CA VAL A 15 -11.90 -19.80 -43.96
C VAL A 15 -12.43 -18.71 -43.01
N TRP A 16 -12.97 -17.63 -43.55
CA TRP A 16 -13.39 -16.46 -42.73
C TRP A 16 -14.63 -16.72 -41.88
N LEU A 17 -15.61 -17.52 -42.36
CA LEU A 17 -16.82 -17.81 -41.57
C LEU A 17 -16.53 -18.59 -40.27
N PRO A 18 -15.78 -19.70 -40.26
CA PRO A 18 -15.42 -20.38 -39.02
C PRO A 18 -14.47 -19.56 -38.14
N ALA A 19 -13.56 -18.77 -38.75
CA ALA A 19 -12.68 -17.90 -37.98
C ALA A 19 -13.46 -16.78 -37.26
N ALA A 20 -14.47 -16.18 -37.88
CA ALA A 20 -15.32 -15.18 -37.26
C ALA A 20 -16.16 -15.76 -36.13
N LEU A 21 -16.64 -17.01 -36.27
CA LEU A 21 -17.33 -17.72 -35.19
C LEU A 21 -16.38 -17.99 -34.02
N LEU A 22 -15.16 -18.46 -34.31
CA LEU A 22 -14.14 -18.74 -33.29
C LEU A 22 -13.75 -17.46 -32.55
N LEU A 23 -13.57 -16.32 -33.23
CA LEU A 23 -13.28 -15.03 -32.63
C LEU A 23 -14.43 -14.56 -31.72
N ARG A 24 -15.69 -14.80 -32.09
CA ARG A 24 -16.84 -14.51 -31.24
C ARG A 24 -16.86 -15.35 -29.94
N LEU A 25 -16.49 -16.64 -30.03
CA LEU A 25 -16.38 -17.53 -28.89
C LEU A 25 -15.21 -17.16 -27.97
N LEU A 26 -14.12 -16.68 -28.54
CA LEU A 26 -12.88 -16.35 -27.83
C LEU A 26 -12.79 -14.87 -27.40
N HIS A 27 -13.82 -14.03 -27.67
CA HIS A 27 -13.77 -12.58 -27.40
C HIS A 27 -13.45 -12.21 -25.95
N ARG A 28 -13.76 -13.09 -24.99
CA ARG A 28 -13.46 -12.91 -23.56
C ARG A 28 -12.09 -13.46 -23.12
N ARG A 29 -11.36 -14.09 -24.03
CA ARG A 29 -10.01 -14.61 -23.76
C ARG A 29 -8.95 -13.54 -24.11
N SER A 30 -7.67 -13.91 -23.98
CA SER A 30 -6.53 -13.01 -24.18
C SER A 30 -6.58 -12.29 -25.54
N ILE A 31 -6.31 -11.00 -25.56
CA ILE A 31 -6.18 -10.16 -26.77
C ILE A 31 -5.15 -10.76 -27.73
N THR A 32 -4.05 -11.28 -27.20
CA THR A 32 -2.99 -11.95 -27.98
C THR A 32 -3.54 -13.14 -28.77
N LEU A 33 -4.38 -13.97 -28.12
CA LEU A 33 -5.00 -15.13 -28.78
C LEU A 33 -5.92 -14.70 -29.93
N ASN A 34 -6.73 -13.68 -29.73
CA ASN A 34 -7.63 -13.14 -30.74
C ASN A 34 -6.87 -12.58 -31.96
N VAL A 35 -5.77 -11.84 -31.70
CA VAL A 35 -4.91 -11.32 -32.77
C VAL A 35 -4.22 -12.46 -33.53
N CYS A 36 -3.71 -13.49 -32.85
CA CYS A 36 -3.12 -14.67 -33.48
C CYS A 36 -4.14 -15.41 -34.36
N VAL A 37 -5.36 -15.62 -33.87
CA VAL A 37 -6.44 -16.27 -34.66
C VAL A 37 -6.79 -15.44 -35.89
N LEU A 38 -6.89 -14.12 -35.77
CA LEU A 38 -7.14 -13.21 -36.88
C LEU A 38 -6.04 -13.31 -37.96
N LEU A 39 -4.77 -13.28 -37.54
CA LEU A 39 -3.62 -13.38 -38.45
C LEU A 39 -3.55 -14.74 -39.15
N VAL A 40 -3.78 -15.83 -38.42
CA VAL A 40 -3.85 -17.18 -39.02
C VAL A 40 -4.98 -17.28 -40.03
N ALA A 41 -6.16 -16.76 -39.68
CA ALA A 41 -7.31 -16.75 -40.56
C ALA A 41 -7.07 -15.96 -41.86
N THR A 42 -6.42 -14.79 -41.77
CA THR A 42 -6.10 -13.98 -42.97
C THR A 42 -5.10 -14.68 -43.89
N VAL A 43 -4.07 -15.33 -43.33
CA VAL A 43 -3.09 -16.10 -44.14
C VAL A 43 -3.76 -17.30 -44.80
N LEU A 44 -4.59 -18.06 -44.07
CA LEU A 44 -5.33 -19.19 -44.60
C LEU A 44 -6.34 -18.80 -45.66
N ALA A 45 -7.06 -17.65 -45.47
CA ALA A 45 -8.00 -17.14 -46.48
C ALA A 45 -7.29 -16.70 -47.76
N MET A 46 -6.13 -16.08 -47.62
CA MET A 46 -5.31 -15.69 -48.79
C MET A 46 -4.82 -16.95 -49.56
N LEU A 47 -4.32 -17.98 -48.82
CA LEU A 47 -3.88 -19.23 -49.42
C LEU A 47 -5.03 -19.95 -50.14
N ALA A 48 -6.20 -20.04 -49.51
CA ALA A 48 -7.39 -20.69 -50.11
C ALA A 48 -7.86 -19.94 -51.37
N GLY A 49 -7.85 -18.60 -51.35
CA GLY A 49 -8.19 -17.79 -52.51
C GLY A 49 -7.23 -17.99 -53.67
N VAL A 50 -5.94 -18.02 -53.39
CA VAL A 50 -4.89 -18.28 -54.39
C VAL A 50 -4.99 -19.70 -55.00
N LEU A 51 -5.21 -20.73 -54.19
CA LEU A 51 -5.41 -22.12 -54.69
C LEU A 51 -6.65 -22.23 -55.55
N ALA A 52 -7.76 -21.62 -55.14
CA ALA A 52 -9.01 -21.63 -55.94
C ALA A 52 -8.84 -20.97 -57.33
N VAL A 53 -8.03 -19.92 -57.40
CA VAL A 53 -7.69 -19.26 -58.68
C VAL A 53 -6.72 -20.14 -59.50
N ALA A 54 -5.74 -20.74 -58.84
CA ALA A 54 -4.75 -21.60 -59.48
C ALA A 54 -5.37 -22.84 -60.17
N GLU A 55 -6.39 -23.45 -59.58
CA GLU A 55 -7.13 -24.57 -60.20
C GLU A 55 -7.95 -24.11 -61.42
N GLY A 56 -8.41 -22.87 -61.45
CA GLY A 56 -9.18 -22.29 -62.56
C GLY A 56 -8.37 -21.78 -63.76
N MET A 57 -7.07 -21.59 -63.55
CA MET A 57 -6.16 -21.00 -64.56
C MET A 57 -5.05 -22.02 -64.88
N PHE A 58 -5.09 -22.89 -65.81
CA PHE A 58 -4.02 -23.81 -66.21
C PHE A 58 -2.58 -23.36 -65.90
N ILE A 59 -2.23 -23.32 -64.62
CA ILE A 59 -0.92 -22.88 -64.11
C ILE A 59 0.08 -24.02 -64.32
N SER A 60 1.30 -23.73 -64.76
CA SER A 60 2.34 -24.74 -64.95
C SER A 60 2.68 -25.37 -63.60
N PRO A 61 3.10 -26.65 -63.57
CA PRO A 61 3.52 -27.36 -62.34
C PRO A 61 4.65 -26.60 -61.57
N HIS A 62 5.48 -25.87 -62.31
CA HIS A 62 6.56 -25.05 -61.72
C HIS A 62 6.04 -23.83 -60.96
N ASP A 63 5.09 -23.10 -61.53
CA ASP A 63 4.50 -21.92 -60.89
C ASP A 63 3.70 -22.31 -59.66
N LEU A 64 3.01 -23.46 -59.66
CA LEU A 64 2.33 -23.97 -58.48
C LEU A 64 3.29 -24.30 -57.36
N GLN A 65 4.47 -24.91 -57.63
CA GLN A 65 5.49 -25.20 -56.61
C GLN A 65 6.04 -23.93 -56.00
N VAL A 66 6.37 -22.92 -56.81
CA VAL A 66 6.84 -21.59 -56.28
C VAL A 66 5.78 -20.96 -55.36
N LEU A 67 4.53 -21.00 -55.74
CA LEU A 67 3.44 -20.44 -54.98
C LEU A 67 3.21 -21.14 -53.65
N LEU A 68 3.28 -22.52 -53.63
CA LEU A 68 3.17 -23.31 -52.45
C LEU A 68 4.33 -23.14 -51.43
N VAL A 69 5.46 -22.58 -51.86
CA VAL A 69 6.58 -22.26 -50.99
C VAL A 69 6.51 -20.80 -50.50
N VAL A 70 6.27 -19.84 -51.43
CA VAL A 70 6.34 -18.41 -51.11
C VAL A 70 5.21 -17.95 -50.22
N VAL A 71 3.96 -18.43 -50.44
CA VAL A 71 2.80 -18.01 -49.66
C VAL A 71 2.88 -18.47 -48.20
N PRO A 72 3.18 -19.75 -47.87
CA PRO A 72 3.36 -20.16 -46.48
C PRO A 72 4.54 -19.49 -45.81
N LEU A 73 5.65 -19.29 -46.50
CA LEU A 73 6.83 -18.60 -45.95
C LEU A 73 6.52 -17.16 -45.58
N SER A 74 5.86 -16.40 -46.47
CA SER A 74 5.42 -15.03 -46.18
C SER A 74 4.39 -14.97 -45.04
N GLY A 75 3.50 -16.00 -44.97
CA GLY A 75 2.56 -16.19 -43.86
C GLY A 75 3.24 -16.40 -42.53
N LEU A 76 4.28 -17.23 -42.45
CA LEU A 76 5.06 -17.44 -41.23
C LEU A 76 5.76 -16.18 -40.75
N VAL A 77 6.35 -15.42 -41.66
CA VAL A 77 6.98 -14.13 -41.31
C VAL A 77 5.93 -13.13 -40.76
N SER A 78 4.78 -13.04 -41.44
CA SER A 78 3.67 -12.15 -41.01
C SER A 78 3.12 -12.56 -39.63
N LEU A 79 2.97 -13.86 -39.38
CA LEU A 79 2.56 -14.40 -38.07
C LEU A 79 3.58 -14.07 -36.98
N GLY A 80 4.88 -14.20 -37.27
CA GLY A 80 5.96 -13.85 -36.33
C GLY A 80 5.94 -12.39 -35.94
N ILE A 81 5.84 -11.49 -36.93
CA ILE A 81 5.78 -10.04 -36.70
C ILE A 81 4.50 -9.66 -35.95
N GLY A 82 3.35 -10.18 -36.40
CA GLY A 82 2.05 -9.89 -35.78
C GLY A 82 1.97 -10.41 -34.35
N GLY A 83 2.47 -11.61 -34.08
CA GLY A 83 2.56 -12.19 -32.74
C GLY A 83 3.45 -11.36 -31.80
N TRP A 84 4.61 -10.91 -32.30
CA TRP A 84 5.52 -10.07 -31.54
C TRP A 84 4.89 -8.70 -31.22
N VAL A 85 4.24 -8.05 -32.18
CA VAL A 85 3.53 -6.77 -31.97
C VAL A 85 2.40 -6.95 -30.96
N ALA A 86 1.58 -7.99 -31.10
CA ALA A 86 0.49 -8.30 -30.18
C ALA A 86 1.00 -8.52 -28.75
N TRP A 87 2.08 -9.29 -28.58
CA TRP A 87 2.71 -9.51 -27.28
C TRP A 87 3.24 -8.20 -26.68
N ARG A 88 3.90 -7.36 -27.48
CA ARG A 88 4.42 -6.07 -27.04
C ARG A 88 3.29 -5.13 -26.58
N LEU A 89 2.19 -5.05 -27.35
CA LEU A 89 1.02 -4.24 -27.00
C LEU A 89 0.32 -4.74 -25.73
N ALA A 90 0.14 -6.07 -25.61
CA ALA A 90 -0.45 -6.66 -24.40
C ALA A 90 0.40 -6.35 -23.16
N ARG A 91 1.73 -6.45 -23.27
CA ARG A 91 2.65 -6.13 -22.20
C ARG A 91 2.59 -4.64 -21.80
N SER A 92 2.58 -3.74 -22.77
CA SER A 92 2.47 -2.30 -22.48
C SER A 92 1.12 -1.92 -21.85
N ALA A 93 0.03 -2.60 -22.26
CA ALA A 93 -1.29 -2.40 -21.66
C ALA A 93 -1.35 -2.85 -20.20
N MET A 94 -0.70 -3.96 -19.83
CA MET A 94 -0.59 -4.41 -18.43
C MET A 94 0.18 -3.39 -17.59
N TRP A 95 1.35 -2.93 -18.06
CA TRP A 95 2.11 -1.90 -17.35
C TRP A 95 1.33 -0.60 -17.14
N ALA A 96 0.56 -0.18 -18.16
CA ALA A 96 -0.29 1.00 -18.06
C ALA A 96 -1.47 0.81 -17.09
N ALA A 97 -2.02 -0.40 -17.00
CA ALA A 97 -3.07 -0.73 -16.03
C ALA A 97 -2.55 -0.70 -14.60
N ASP A 98 -1.38 -1.32 -14.35
CA ASP A 98 -0.73 -1.32 -13.03
C ASP A 98 -0.34 0.10 -12.58
N ALA A 99 0.16 0.93 -13.51
CA ALA A 99 0.50 2.32 -13.21
C ALA A 99 -0.74 3.13 -12.81
N ARG A 100 -1.85 2.98 -13.55
CA ARG A 100 -3.12 3.65 -13.21
C ARG A 100 -3.72 3.18 -11.90
N GLU A 101 -3.57 1.90 -11.58
CA GLU A 101 -4.05 1.36 -10.30
C GLU A 101 -3.26 1.93 -9.12
N ARG A 102 -1.93 2.01 -9.24
CA ARG A 102 -1.09 2.67 -8.22
C ARG A 102 -1.46 4.14 -8.05
N GLU A 103 -1.66 4.88 -9.15
CA GLU A 103 -2.08 6.27 -9.13
C GLU A 103 -3.44 6.44 -8.41
N ARG A 104 -4.41 5.57 -8.70
CA ARG A 104 -5.72 5.56 -8.02
C ARG A 104 -5.60 5.28 -6.53
N GLN A 105 -4.73 4.35 -6.13
CA GLN A 105 -4.49 4.01 -4.72
C GLN A 105 -3.88 5.20 -3.98
N VAL A 106 -2.89 5.87 -4.56
CA VAL A 106 -2.29 7.09 -3.99
C VAL A 106 -3.35 8.21 -3.86
N GLU A 107 -4.17 8.41 -4.89
CA GLU A 107 -5.23 9.42 -4.88
C GLU A 107 -6.34 9.10 -3.86
N ALA A 108 -6.71 7.82 -3.69
CA ALA A 108 -7.65 7.36 -2.68
C ALA A 108 -7.09 7.60 -1.27
N SER A 109 -5.86 7.17 -0.99
CA SER A 109 -5.20 7.39 0.30
C SER A 109 -5.10 8.88 0.65
N ARG A 110 -4.83 9.74 -0.35
CA ARG A 110 -4.79 11.19 -0.14
C ARG A 110 -6.16 11.76 0.22
N ARG A 111 -7.23 11.32 -0.43
CA ARG A 111 -8.60 11.76 -0.11
C ARG A 111 -9.04 11.31 1.27
N ASP A 112 -8.75 10.06 1.61
CA ASP A 112 -9.08 9.48 2.92
C ASP A 112 -8.32 10.22 4.02
N LEU A 113 -7.06 10.56 3.81
CA LEU A 113 -6.26 11.36 4.72
C LEU A 113 -6.88 12.75 4.94
N VAL A 114 -7.25 13.47 3.88
CA VAL A 114 -7.87 14.82 3.98
C VAL A 114 -9.21 14.76 4.70
N ALA A 115 -10.05 13.77 4.39
CA ALA A 115 -11.34 13.59 5.05
C ALA A 115 -11.17 13.28 6.54
N TRP A 116 -10.23 12.41 6.87
CA TRP A 116 -9.91 12.04 8.24
C TRP A 116 -9.37 13.23 9.04
N VAL A 117 -8.37 13.96 8.50
CA VAL A 117 -7.79 15.17 9.14
C VAL A 117 -8.89 16.19 9.44
N SER A 118 -9.78 16.43 8.46
CA SER A 118 -10.87 17.38 8.62
C SER A 118 -11.83 16.98 9.75
N HIS A 119 -12.10 15.69 9.90
CA HIS A 119 -12.97 15.18 10.97
C HIS A 119 -12.27 15.23 12.34
N ASP A 120 -11.04 14.75 12.44
CA ASP A 120 -10.31 14.60 13.71
C ASP A 120 -9.76 15.94 14.27
N LEU A 121 -9.62 16.97 13.42
CA LEU A 121 -9.35 18.35 13.87
C LEU A 121 -10.64 19.10 14.27
N ARG A 122 -11.77 18.85 13.62
CA ARG A 122 -13.03 19.56 13.89
C ARG A 122 -13.57 19.27 15.29
N THR A 123 -13.48 18.02 15.74
CA THR A 123 -14.03 17.59 17.03
C THR A 123 -13.36 18.28 18.23
N PRO A 124 -12.02 18.26 18.40
CA PRO A 124 -11.37 18.98 19.51
C PRO A 124 -11.52 20.49 19.38
N LEU A 125 -11.51 21.04 18.16
CA LEU A 125 -11.70 22.48 17.94
C LEU A 125 -13.08 22.96 18.41
N ALA A 126 -14.14 22.21 18.07
CA ALA A 126 -15.50 22.53 18.54
C ALA A 126 -15.61 22.46 20.07
N GLY A 127 -14.98 21.46 20.70
CA GLY A 127 -14.94 21.33 22.15
C GLY A 127 -14.19 22.48 22.84
N MET A 128 -13.03 22.85 22.31
CA MET A 128 -12.27 24.00 22.86
C MET A 128 -13.01 25.30 22.67
N ARG A 129 -13.66 25.51 21.53
CA ARG A 129 -14.47 26.68 21.25
C ARG A 129 -15.65 26.78 22.22
N ALA A 130 -16.40 25.72 22.45
CA ALA A 130 -17.51 25.70 23.41
C ALA A 130 -17.05 25.99 24.84
N MET A 131 -15.88 25.48 25.26
CA MET A 131 -15.32 25.81 26.57
C MET A 131 -14.89 27.27 26.67
N ALA A 132 -14.30 27.84 25.61
CA ALA A 132 -13.90 29.24 25.56
C ALA A 132 -15.13 30.20 25.62
N GLU A 133 -16.18 29.91 24.82
CA GLU A 133 -17.46 30.64 24.83
C GLU A 133 -18.12 30.58 26.22
N ALA A 134 -18.15 29.43 26.88
CA ALA A 134 -18.71 29.28 28.23
C ALA A 134 -17.94 30.08 29.29
N LEU A 135 -16.62 30.23 29.13
CA LEU A 135 -15.81 31.10 29.98
C LEU A 135 -16.05 32.60 29.70
N GLU A 136 -16.14 32.97 28.42
CA GLU A 136 -16.38 34.36 27.99
C GLU A 136 -17.75 34.87 28.43
N ASP A 137 -18.79 34.02 28.26
CA ASP A 137 -20.18 34.37 28.65
C ASP A 137 -20.42 34.31 30.16
N GLY A 138 -19.42 33.92 30.96
CA GLY A 138 -19.55 33.79 32.41
C GLY A 138 -20.48 32.67 32.87
N VAL A 139 -20.84 31.72 31.98
CA VAL A 139 -21.66 30.56 32.32
C VAL A 139 -20.96 29.68 33.34
N VAL A 140 -19.62 29.64 33.28
CA VAL A 140 -18.74 28.95 34.22
C VAL A 140 -17.97 29.99 35.00
N SER A 141 -18.27 30.14 36.30
CA SER A 141 -17.68 31.14 37.19
C SER A 141 -16.97 30.54 38.41
N ASP A 142 -17.20 29.25 38.68
CA ASP A 142 -16.47 28.53 39.73
C ASP A 142 -14.97 28.43 39.41
N PRO A 143 -14.07 28.89 40.29
CA PRO A 143 -12.64 28.95 40.02
C PRO A 143 -12.01 27.58 39.69
N ALA A 144 -12.50 26.50 40.27
CA ALA A 144 -11.99 25.17 40.01
C ALA A 144 -12.37 24.70 38.60
N THR A 145 -13.62 24.95 38.17
CA THR A 145 -14.12 24.61 36.84
C THR A 145 -13.48 25.50 35.77
N VAL A 146 -13.26 26.79 36.04
CA VAL A 146 -12.52 27.71 35.17
C VAL A 146 -11.10 27.19 34.92
N ALA A 147 -10.38 26.80 35.99
CA ALA A 147 -9.03 26.27 35.88
C ALA A 147 -9.01 24.95 35.10
N GLU A 148 -10.03 24.11 35.26
CA GLU A 148 -10.20 22.86 34.50
C GLU A 148 -10.42 23.16 33.00
N TYR A 149 -11.28 24.12 32.64
CA TYR A 149 -11.53 24.46 31.24
C TYR A 149 -10.26 25.03 30.57
N HIS A 150 -9.50 25.88 31.23
CA HIS A 150 -8.22 26.34 30.73
C HIS A 150 -7.22 25.21 30.50
N ARG A 151 -7.17 24.25 31.43
CA ARG A 151 -6.31 23.05 31.29
C ARG A 151 -6.73 22.20 30.08
N ARG A 152 -8.04 21.96 29.91
CA ARG A 152 -8.58 21.18 28.78
C ARG A 152 -8.35 21.86 27.43
N ILE A 153 -8.52 23.19 27.38
CA ILE A 153 -8.23 23.97 26.16
C ILE A 153 -6.75 23.83 25.80
N ARG A 154 -5.83 24.00 26.78
CA ARG A 154 -4.40 23.86 26.55
C ARG A 154 -4.06 22.44 26.04
N THR A 155 -4.53 21.41 26.73
CA THR A 155 -4.30 20.01 26.32
C THR A 155 -4.88 19.73 24.93
N GLY A 156 -6.05 20.31 24.61
CA GLY A 156 -6.64 20.21 23.26
C GLY A 156 -5.77 20.87 22.19
N THR A 157 -5.20 22.03 22.49
CA THR A 157 -4.29 22.75 21.57
C THR A 157 -2.99 21.96 21.35
N ASP A 158 -2.36 21.46 22.43
CA ASP A 158 -1.13 20.65 22.33
C ASP A 158 -1.37 19.39 21.48
N ARG A 159 -2.54 18.75 21.66
CA ARG A 159 -2.94 17.60 20.84
C ARG A 159 -3.13 17.96 19.37
N MET A 160 -3.75 19.11 19.06
CA MET A 160 -3.90 19.55 17.67
C MET A 160 -2.54 19.82 17.02
N ALA A 161 -1.60 20.44 17.73
CA ALA A 161 -0.24 20.65 17.25
C ALA A 161 0.43 19.32 16.91
N ALA A 162 0.35 18.32 17.80
CA ALA A 162 0.89 16.99 17.53
C ALA A 162 0.25 16.31 16.30
N LEU A 163 -1.08 16.44 16.09
CA LEU A 163 -1.75 15.90 14.91
C LEU A 163 -1.28 16.59 13.61
N VAL A 164 -1.03 17.89 13.65
CA VAL A 164 -0.48 18.64 12.51
C VAL A 164 0.94 18.19 12.20
N ASP A 165 1.78 17.98 13.21
CA ASP A 165 3.14 17.48 13.06
C ASP A 165 3.15 16.05 12.48
N ASP A 166 2.25 15.17 12.95
CA ASP A 166 2.06 13.83 12.41
C ASP A 166 1.67 13.87 10.92
N LEU A 167 0.76 14.80 10.55
CA LEU A 167 0.33 14.98 9.17
C LEU A 167 1.47 15.45 8.26
N PHE A 168 2.27 16.42 8.70
CA PHE A 168 3.42 16.89 7.94
C PHE A 168 4.45 15.79 7.73
N GLU A 169 4.71 14.97 8.76
CA GLU A 169 5.64 13.86 8.64
C GLU A 169 5.14 12.79 7.67
N LEU A 170 3.88 12.38 7.81
CA LEU A 170 3.27 11.42 6.88
C LEU A 170 3.27 11.96 5.43
N SER A 171 3.04 13.26 5.25
CA SER A 171 3.12 13.91 3.94
C SER A 171 4.54 13.83 3.35
N ARG A 172 5.59 14.03 4.16
CA ARG A 172 6.99 13.91 3.72
C ARG A 172 7.37 12.48 3.37
N ILE A 173 6.90 11.50 4.18
CA ILE A 173 7.08 10.07 3.92
C ILE A 173 6.45 9.71 2.57
N ASN A 174 5.18 10.04 2.38
CA ASN A 174 4.43 9.69 1.16
C ASN A 174 4.95 10.38 -0.11
N ALA A 175 5.55 11.56 0.03
CA ALA A 175 6.20 12.27 -1.08
C ALA A 175 7.59 11.74 -1.42
N GLY A 176 8.14 10.76 -0.66
CA GLY A 176 9.53 10.32 -0.78
C GLY A 176 10.54 11.44 -0.47
N ALA A 177 10.10 12.48 0.24
CA ALA A 177 10.88 13.67 0.55
C ALA A 177 11.60 13.57 1.90
N LEU A 178 11.53 12.41 2.56
CA LEU A 178 12.22 12.18 3.82
C LEU A 178 13.73 12.02 3.53
N GLN A 179 14.51 12.98 4.01
CA GLN A 179 15.98 12.91 3.94
C GLN A 179 16.50 12.40 5.28
N LEU A 180 16.86 11.14 5.32
CA LEU A 180 17.49 10.54 6.50
C LEU A 180 18.95 11.01 6.57
N ALA A 181 19.40 11.32 7.77
CA ALA A 181 20.80 11.54 8.10
C ALA A 181 21.27 10.39 9.02
N PRO A 182 21.57 9.18 8.45
CA PRO A 182 21.85 8.02 9.26
C PRO A 182 23.19 8.17 9.98
N VAL A 183 23.13 8.05 11.29
CA VAL A 183 24.29 8.01 12.22
C VAL A 183 24.24 6.72 13.01
N ASP A 184 25.31 6.43 13.73
CA ASP A 184 25.36 5.29 14.64
C ASP A 184 24.64 5.67 15.96
N VAL A 185 23.47 5.06 16.19
CA VAL A 185 22.57 5.37 17.31
C VAL A 185 22.55 4.20 18.28
N PRO A 186 22.92 4.42 19.56
CA PRO A 186 22.73 3.43 20.61
C PRO A 186 21.23 3.20 20.88
N LEU A 187 20.69 2.06 20.48
CA LEU A 187 19.25 1.77 20.61
C LEU A 187 18.77 1.86 22.06
N GLY A 188 19.64 1.53 23.04
CA GLY A 188 19.32 1.62 24.45
C GLY A 188 19.03 3.04 24.96
N GLU A 189 19.69 4.06 24.42
CA GLU A 189 19.44 5.45 24.77
C GLU A 189 18.05 5.88 24.28
N VAL A 190 17.73 5.58 23.03
CA VAL A 190 16.43 5.88 22.43
C VAL A 190 15.28 5.19 23.17
N VAL A 191 15.47 3.92 23.54
CA VAL A 191 14.47 3.18 24.31
C VAL A 191 14.31 3.76 25.73
N SER A 192 15.43 4.10 26.39
CA SER A 192 15.41 4.71 27.71
C SER A 192 14.63 6.01 27.73
N ASP A 193 14.87 6.88 26.75
CA ASP A 193 14.18 8.16 26.59
C ASP A 193 12.68 7.98 26.30
N ALA A 194 12.33 7.06 25.43
CA ALA A 194 10.93 6.76 25.10
C ALA A 194 10.16 6.20 26.30
N VAL A 195 10.80 5.30 27.07
CA VAL A 195 10.24 4.72 28.29
C VAL A 195 10.07 5.79 29.36
N ALA A 196 11.06 6.65 29.57
CA ALA A 196 10.99 7.76 30.52
C ALA A 196 9.88 8.75 30.15
N ALA A 197 9.73 9.09 28.86
CA ALA A 197 8.67 9.97 28.39
C ALA A 197 7.27 9.36 28.52
N ALA A 198 7.12 8.04 28.34
CA ALA A 198 5.85 7.33 28.48
C ALA A 198 5.48 6.99 29.94
N ALA A 199 6.43 7.00 30.85
CA ALA A 199 6.22 6.57 32.25
C ALA A 199 5.09 7.32 32.97
N PRO A 200 4.91 8.66 32.85
CA PRO A 200 3.80 9.36 33.49
C PRO A 200 2.43 8.91 32.95
N VAL A 201 2.33 8.63 31.66
CA VAL A 201 1.09 8.16 31.02
C VAL A 201 0.80 6.72 31.45
N ALA A 202 1.81 5.85 31.48
CA ALA A 202 1.69 4.50 31.95
C ALA A 202 1.24 4.44 33.43
N ALA A 203 1.85 5.25 34.30
CA ALA A 203 1.48 5.34 35.70
C ALA A 203 0.03 5.84 35.88
N ALA A 204 -0.40 6.86 35.16
CA ALA A 204 -1.77 7.38 35.21
C ALA A 204 -2.80 6.33 34.77
N ARG A 205 -2.44 5.38 33.88
CA ARG A 205 -3.29 4.29 33.42
C ARG A 205 -3.13 2.99 34.22
N GLY A 206 -2.23 2.94 35.21
CA GLY A 206 -1.93 1.75 36.01
C GLY A 206 -1.27 0.64 35.19
N VAL A 207 -0.48 0.99 34.16
CA VAL A 207 0.24 0.05 33.29
C VAL A 207 1.70 -0.02 33.72
N ARG A 208 2.24 -1.23 33.81
CA ARG A 208 3.67 -1.45 34.06
C ARG A 208 4.44 -1.38 32.74
N LEU A 209 5.51 -0.57 32.74
CA LEU A 209 6.37 -0.39 31.59
C LEU A 209 7.77 -0.91 31.91
N LEU A 210 8.27 -1.87 31.14
CA LEU A 210 9.54 -2.56 31.33
C LEU A 210 10.39 -2.42 30.03
N ALA A 211 11.71 -2.37 30.20
CA ALA A 211 12.64 -2.44 29.08
C ALA A 211 13.73 -3.46 29.44
N GLU A 212 13.91 -4.46 28.59
CA GLU A 212 14.79 -5.61 28.82
C GLU A 212 15.52 -5.98 27.52
N GLY A 213 16.75 -6.49 27.61
CA GLY A 213 17.49 -7.02 26.46
C GLY A 213 18.85 -6.39 26.23
N GLU A 214 19.47 -6.78 25.14
CA GLU A 214 20.74 -6.21 24.68
C GLU A 214 20.45 -5.14 23.62
N TRP A 215 21.00 -3.95 23.81
CA TRP A 215 20.73 -2.80 22.96
C TRP A 215 21.88 -2.57 22.00
N PRO A 216 21.78 -3.00 20.74
CA PRO A 216 22.82 -2.77 19.74
C PRO A 216 22.89 -1.31 19.32
N VAL A 217 24.01 -0.95 18.72
CA VAL A 217 24.12 0.27 17.91
C VAL A 217 23.54 -0.03 16.54
N VAL A 218 22.63 0.81 16.07
CA VAL A 218 22.01 0.73 14.74
C VAL A 218 22.33 1.96 13.92
N ARG A 219 22.36 1.83 12.61
CA ARG A 219 22.57 2.97 11.72
C ARG A 219 21.21 3.53 11.29
N ALA A 220 20.83 4.65 11.86
CA ALA A 220 19.51 5.24 11.66
C ALA A 220 19.53 6.77 11.77
N GLY A 221 18.47 7.41 11.31
CA GLY A 221 18.18 8.79 11.70
C GLY A 221 17.72 8.81 13.16
N GLU A 222 18.48 9.47 14.02
CA GLU A 222 18.24 9.48 15.47
C GLU A 222 16.82 9.98 15.82
N ARG A 223 16.40 11.08 15.17
CA ARG A 223 15.06 11.67 15.38
C ARG A 223 13.95 10.72 14.92
N GLU A 224 14.12 10.12 13.77
CA GLU A 224 13.15 9.21 13.17
C GLU A 224 13.06 7.92 14.01
N LEU A 225 14.18 7.39 14.47
CA LEU A 225 14.22 6.22 15.35
C LEU A 225 13.54 6.50 16.69
N SER A 226 13.82 7.63 17.31
CA SER A 226 13.15 8.08 18.55
C SER A 226 11.64 8.15 18.35
N ARG A 227 11.17 8.63 17.20
CA ARG A 227 9.76 8.71 16.87
C ARG A 227 9.11 7.33 16.66
N ILE A 228 9.81 6.39 16.02
CA ILE A 228 9.37 4.99 15.88
C ILE A 228 9.11 4.40 17.27
N VAL A 229 10.12 4.46 18.14
CA VAL A 229 10.05 3.84 19.49
C VAL A 229 8.96 4.53 20.33
N ALA A 230 8.90 5.86 20.34
CA ALA A 230 7.88 6.60 21.08
C ALA A 230 6.46 6.24 20.63
N ASN A 231 6.20 6.15 19.33
CA ASN A 231 4.90 5.77 18.78
C ASN A 231 4.49 4.35 19.20
N LEU A 232 5.41 3.39 19.13
CA LEU A 232 5.14 2.01 19.52
C LEU A 232 4.86 1.90 21.03
N VAL A 233 5.70 2.51 21.86
CA VAL A 233 5.55 2.47 23.32
C VAL A 233 4.26 3.16 23.77
N LEU A 234 3.97 4.37 23.26
CA LEU A 234 2.73 5.08 23.59
C LEU A 234 1.49 4.34 23.09
N ASN A 235 1.57 3.71 21.92
CA ASN A 235 0.48 2.88 21.40
C ASN A 235 0.21 1.70 22.35
N ALA A 236 1.24 0.95 22.74
CA ALA A 236 1.15 -0.17 23.66
C ALA A 236 0.56 0.25 25.02
N VAL A 237 1.07 1.34 25.63
CA VAL A 237 0.55 1.87 26.89
C VAL A 237 -0.93 2.28 26.77
N ARG A 238 -1.33 2.84 25.65
CA ARG A 238 -2.70 3.31 25.43
C ARG A 238 -3.70 2.14 25.34
N TYR A 239 -3.34 1.05 24.68
CA TYR A 239 -4.24 -0.07 24.46
C TYR A 239 -4.15 -1.16 25.53
N THR A 240 -3.16 -1.10 26.40
CA THR A 240 -3.05 -2.00 27.54
C THR A 240 -4.05 -1.61 28.63
N PRO A 241 -4.85 -2.57 29.15
CA PRO A 241 -5.78 -2.30 30.24
C PRO A 241 -5.04 -2.03 31.57
N PRO A 242 -5.69 -1.41 32.57
CA PRO A 242 -5.12 -1.22 33.89
C PRO A 242 -4.60 -2.53 34.49
N ALA A 243 -3.51 -2.47 35.23
CA ALA A 243 -2.72 -3.60 35.76
C ALA A 243 -2.03 -4.47 34.68
N GLY A 244 -2.13 -4.12 33.38
CA GLY A 244 -1.40 -4.77 32.31
C GLY A 244 0.09 -4.39 32.30
N THR A 245 0.82 -5.01 31.36
CA THR A 245 2.27 -4.79 31.23
C THR A 245 2.61 -4.51 29.77
N VAL A 246 3.50 -3.57 29.55
CA VAL A 246 4.16 -3.31 28.29
C VAL A 246 5.65 -3.61 28.49
N THR A 247 6.21 -4.44 27.64
CA THR A 247 7.63 -4.82 27.68
C THR A 247 8.29 -4.43 26.37
N VAL A 248 9.34 -3.64 26.44
CA VAL A 248 10.20 -3.32 25.30
C VAL A 248 11.40 -4.23 25.33
N THR A 249 11.63 -4.98 24.27
CA THR A 249 12.78 -5.89 24.14
C THR A 249 13.57 -5.53 22.90
N GLY A 250 14.86 -5.86 22.89
CA GLY A 250 15.69 -5.62 21.73
C GLY A 250 16.90 -6.53 21.71
N GLY A 251 17.53 -6.59 20.54
CA GLY A 251 18.69 -7.43 20.32
C GLY A 251 19.28 -7.25 18.94
N ARG A 252 20.24 -8.12 18.62
CA ARG A 252 20.87 -8.18 17.29
C ARG A 252 20.68 -9.59 16.73
N ASP A 253 20.42 -9.66 15.43
CA ASP A 253 20.40 -10.89 14.65
C ASP A 253 21.28 -10.79 13.39
N ALA A 254 21.13 -11.74 12.47
CA ALA A 254 21.89 -11.75 11.22
C ALA A 254 21.48 -10.62 10.25
N GLU A 255 20.28 -10.06 10.38
CA GLU A 255 19.76 -8.99 9.52
C GLU A 255 20.11 -7.60 10.06
N GLY A 256 20.38 -7.48 11.37
CA GLY A 256 20.73 -6.19 11.97
C GLY A 256 20.32 -6.06 13.44
N GLY A 257 19.91 -4.86 13.84
CA GLY A 257 19.31 -4.61 15.14
C GLY A 257 17.79 -4.74 15.07
N TRP A 258 17.19 -5.32 16.09
CA TRP A 258 15.74 -5.39 16.21
C TRP A 258 15.26 -4.82 17.55
N LEU A 259 14.02 -4.36 17.54
CA LEU A 259 13.27 -3.86 18.68
C LEU A 259 11.86 -4.45 18.64
N ALA A 260 11.35 -4.93 19.77
CA ALA A 260 9.97 -5.35 19.90
C ALA A 260 9.28 -4.71 21.10
N VAL A 261 8.00 -4.40 20.93
CA VAL A 261 7.11 -3.90 21.98
C VAL A 261 5.97 -4.90 22.13
N ASP A 262 5.97 -5.59 23.27
CA ASP A 262 4.95 -6.54 23.69
C ASP A 262 3.97 -5.85 24.64
N ASP A 263 2.70 -6.04 24.44
CA ASP A 263 1.64 -5.52 25.30
C ASP A 263 0.66 -6.61 25.74
N THR A 264 -0.19 -6.28 26.71
CA THR A 264 -1.25 -7.17 27.20
C THR A 264 -2.64 -6.66 26.83
N CYS A 265 -2.83 -6.16 25.61
CA CYS A 265 -4.08 -5.55 25.11
C CYS A 265 -5.22 -6.57 24.88
N GLY A 266 -4.95 -7.87 24.99
CA GLY A 266 -5.90 -8.95 24.67
C GLY A 266 -6.01 -9.25 23.18
N GLY A 267 -5.10 -8.73 22.35
CA GLY A 267 -4.98 -9.02 20.92
C GLY A 267 -5.79 -8.10 20.01
N ILE A 268 -5.40 -8.11 18.75
CA ILE A 268 -6.04 -7.44 17.60
C ILE A 268 -6.87 -8.46 16.84
N ALA A 269 -8.04 -8.08 16.34
CA ALA A 269 -8.86 -8.97 15.53
C ALA A 269 -8.10 -9.39 14.27
N GLU A 270 -8.13 -10.67 13.92
CA GLU A 270 -7.42 -11.24 12.76
C GLU A 270 -7.61 -10.44 11.46
N PRO A 271 -8.85 -9.99 11.10
CA PRO A 271 -9.05 -9.18 9.90
C PRO A 271 -8.43 -7.78 9.96
N ASP A 272 -8.12 -7.29 11.18
CA ASP A 272 -7.56 -5.96 11.42
C ASP A 272 -6.01 -5.96 11.38
N LEU A 273 -5.36 -7.10 11.67
CA LEU A 273 -3.90 -7.24 11.72
C LEU A 273 -3.19 -6.70 10.45
N PRO A 274 -3.60 -7.05 9.23
CA PRO A 274 -2.94 -6.54 8.03
C PRO A 274 -3.10 -5.02 7.82
N ARG A 275 -4.03 -4.41 8.56
CA ARG A 275 -4.45 -3.02 8.37
C ARG A 275 -3.98 -2.06 9.46
N VAL A 276 -3.32 -2.55 10.51
CA VAL A 276 -2.94 -1.69 11.64
C VAL A 276 -1.99 -0.57 11.25
N PHE A 277 -1.26 -0.73 10.15
CA PHE A 277 -0.36 0.28 9.59
C PHE A 277 -1.02 1.17 8.54
N ASP A 278 -2.28 0.92 8.18
CA ASP A 278 -3.01 1.79 7.25
C ASP A 278 -3.21 3.17 7.88
N VAL A 279 -3.14 4.21 7.06
CA VAL A 279 -3.37 5.59 7.49
C VAL A 279 -4.79 5.74 8.05
N ALA A 280 -4.91 6.34 9.22
CA ALA A 280 -6.19 6.59 9.91
C ALA A 280 -6.96 5.33 10.31
N PHE A 281 -6.32 4.15 10.27
CA PHE A 281 -6.97 2.93 10.72
C PHE A 281 -7.17 2.91 12.23
N ARG A 282 -8.37 2.52 12.65
CA ARG A 282 -8.74 2.27 14.05
C ARG A 282 -9.55 0.98 14.12
N GLY A 283 -9.05 0.00 14.83
CA GLY A 283 -9.78 -1.25 15.10
C GLY A 283 -11.09 -0.99 15.84
N ALA A 284 -11.99 -1.96 15.84
CA ALA A 284 -13.34 -1.84 16.43
C ALA A 284 -13.34 -1.40 17.91
N LYS A 285 -12.37 -1.89 18.71
CA LYS A 285 -12.21 -1.51 20.13
C LYS A 285 -11.72 -0.06 20.32
N ALA A 286 -11.00 0.50 19.35
CA ALA A 286 -10.45 1.86 19.41
C ALA A 286 -11.43 2.95 18.94
N ARG A 287 -12.62 2.58 18.48
CA ARG A 287 -13.68 3.52 18.04
C ARG A 287 -14.49 4.11 19.19
N THR A 288 -14.40 3.53 20.38
CA THR A 288 -15.00 4.12 21.58
C THR A 288 -14.20 5.36 21.96
N PRO A 289 -14.81 6.55 22.09
CA PRO A 289 -14.09 7.74 22.50
C PRO A 289 -13.57 7.56 23.93
N ASP A 290 -12.26 7.36 24.09
CA ASP A 290 -11.64 7.49 25.41
C ASP A 290 -11.77 8.96 25.86
N ALA A 291 -12.07 9.18 27.11
CA ALA A 291 -12.15 10.51 27.72
C ALA A 291 -10.84 11.31 27.55
N ASP A 292 -9.71 10.62 27.36
CA ASP A 292 -8.37 11.18 27.13
C ASP A 292 -8.02 11.38 25.64
N GLY A 293 -9.01 11.22 24.75
CA GLY A 293 -8.85 11.52 23.32
C GLY A 293 -7.83 10.62 22.63
N GLY A 294 -8.29 9.41 22.23
CA GLY A 294 -7.47 8.42 21.51
C GLY A 294 -6.67 9.03 20.36
N GLY A 295 -5.47 8.50 20.12
CA GLY A 295 -4.57 8.96 19.07
C GLY A 295 -5.21 8.94 17.68
N GLY A 296 -4.70 9.80 16.82
CA GLY A 296 -5.24 10.04 15.48
C GLY A 296 -5.18 8.87 14.50
N GLY A 297 -4.67 7.69 14.88
CA GLY A 297 -4.49 6.56 13.94
C GLY A 297 -3.37 6.78 12.94
N LEU A 298 -2.52 7.80 13.14
CA LEU A 298 -1.38 8.09 12.27
C LEU A 298 -0.08 7.45 12.76
N GLY A 299 0.06 7.23 14.08
CA GLY A 299 1.32 6.82 14.69
C GLY A 299 1.91 5.53 14.11
N LEU A 300 1.09 4.49 13.88
CA LEU A 300 1.57 3.23 13.29
C LEU A 300 1.86 3.37 11.79
N ALA A 301 1.12 4.18 11.06
CA ALA A 301 1.42 4.48 9.65
C ALA A 301 2.75 5.25 9.53
N ILE A 302 3.02 6.18 10.45
CA ILE A 302 4.31 6.87 10.54
C ILE A 302 5.42 5.87 10.86
N VAL A 303 5.23 4.96 11.80
CA VAL A 303 6.20 3.89 12.11
C VAL A 303 6.55 3.10 10.86
N ALA A 304 5.53 2.59 10.14
CA ALA A 304 5.76 1.81 8.92
C ALA A 304 6.54 2.62 7.87
N GLY A 305 6.16 3.86 7.61
CA GLY A 305 6.84 4.69 6.64
C GLY A 305 8.27 5.08 7.04
N LEU A 306 8.53 5.34 8.33
CA LEU A 306 9.88 5.62 8.82
C LEU A 306 10.77 4.38 8.77
N VAL A 307 10.24 3.21 9.12
CA VAL A 307 10.98 1.94 9.04
C VAL A 307 11.32 1.60 7.58
N ASP A 308 10.36 1.75 6.67
CA ASP A 308 10.57 1.54 5.23
C ASP A 308 11.65 2.49 4.67
N ALA A 309 11.63 3.76 5.08
CA ALA A 309 12.65 4.74 4.70
C ALA A 309 14.07 4.36 5.18
N HIS A 310 14.19 3.64 6.28
CA HIS A 310 15.46 3.07 6.76
C HIS A 310 15.84 1.76 6.07
N GLY A 311 15.03 1.24 5.14
CA GLY A 311 15.22 -0.07 4.53
C GLY A 311 15.00 -1.23 5.50
N GLY A 312 14.25 -0.98 6.58
CA GLY A 312 13.89 -1.95 7.61
C GLY A 312 12.57 -2.65 7.34
N ARG A 313 12.09 -3.38 8.35
CA ARG A 313 10.79 -4.07 8.34
C ARG A 313 10.09 -3.88 9.68
N VAL A 314 8.77 -3.71 9.65
CA VAL A 314 7.92 -3.72 10.84
C VAL A 314 6.83 -4.77 10.68
N ASP A 315 6.64 -5.58 11.71
CA ASP A 315 5.66 -6.66 11.76
C ASP A 315 4.78 -6.54 13.01
N VAL A 316 3.61 -7.15 12.97
CA VAL A 316 2.70 -7.26 14.11
C VAL A 316 2.13 -8.66 14.20
N ALA A 317 2.06 -9.19 15.41
CA ALA A 317 1.48 -10.49 15.67
C ALA A 317 0.72 -10.46 17.00
N ASN A 318 -0.35 -11.27 17.10
CA ASN A 318 -0.98 -11.56 18.39
C ASN A 318 -0.10 -12.51 19.19
N THR A 319 -0.02 -12.26 20.49
CA THR A 319 0.60 -13.15 21.49
C THR A 319 -0.49 -13.79 22.35
N ALA A 320 -0.11 -14.65 23.27
CA ALA A 320 -1.07 -15.25 24.20
C ALA A 320 -1.80 -14.23 25.09
N ALA A 321 -1.18 -13.08 25.37
CA ALA A 321 -1.71 -12.05 26.26
C ALA A 321 -2.13 -10.75 25.56
N GLY A 322 -1.61 -10.49 24.37
CA GLY A 322 -1.86 -9.22 23.66
C GLY A 322 -1.24 -9.20 22.28
N CYS A 323 -0.44 -8.19 22.00
CA CYS A 323 0.19 -7.97 20.71
C CYS A 323 1.69 -7.78 20.84
N ARG A 324 2.43 -8.14 19.80
CA ARG A 324 3.85 -7.84 19.62
C ARG A 324 4.03 -7.05 18.32
N PHE A 325 4.60 -5.87 18.45
CA PHE A 325 5.10 -5.08 17.31
C PHE A 325 6.62 -5.23 17.27
N GLU A 326 7.17 -5.63 16.13
CA GLU A 326 8.59 -5.88 15.99
C GLU A 326 9.16 -5.10 14.80
N VAL A 327 10.25 -4.37 15.05
CA VAL A 327 10.96 -3.56 14.05
C VAL A 327 12.36 -4.12 13.87
N HIS A 328 12.74 -4.37 12.62
CA HIS A 328 14.08 -4.72 12.21
C HIS A 328 14.71 -3.56 11.44
N LEU A 329 15.90 -3.18 11.82
CA LEU A 329 16.70 -2.18 11.13
C LEU A 329 17.96 -2.82 10.57
N PRO A 330 18.38 -2.46 9.33
CA PRO A 330 19.55 -3.06 8.72
C PRO A 330 20.79 -2.81 9.57
N ALA A 331 21.72 -3.76 9.54
CA ALA A 331 22.99 -3.63 10.22
C ALA A 331 23.77 -2.40 9.70
N ALA A 332 24.47 -1.71 10.59
CA ALA A 332 25.46 -0.73 10.16
C ALA A 332 26.45 -1.42 9.20
N PRO A 333 26.77 -0.84 8.05
CA PRO A 333 27.83 -1.39 7.21
C PRO A 333 29.13 -1.45 8.04
N ALA A 334 29.82 -2.62 7.96
CA ALA A 334 31.04 -2.88 8.70
C ALA A 334 32.19 -1.94 8.28
#